data_a9ac7437a0bd27679def4ea855f5233d
#
_entry.id   a9ac7437a0bd27679def4ea855f5233d
#
_cell.length_a   1.000
_cell.length_b   1.000
_cell.length_c   1.000
_cell.angle_alpha   90.00
_cell.angle_beta   90.00
_cell.angle_gamma   90.00
#
_symmetry.space_group_name_H-M   'P 1'
#
loop_
_entity.id
_entity.type
_entity.pdbx_description
1 polymer ?
#
loop_
_entity_poly.entity_id
_entity_poly.type
_entity_poly.pdbx_seq_one_letter_code
_entity_poly.pdbx_strand_id
1 'polypeptide(L)'
;YQIYPLGFCGAPFENDGNPVSRINKIYEWIPHIKKLGADAIYFSPVFESDTHGYNTRDYKKIDVRLGTNEDFAKLCHALKENGIKVVLDGVFNHVGRGFFAFQDVLKNRESSPYRDWFHIDFGGNSNYNDGLWYEGWEGNYDLVKLNLRNEAVISHIFEAISFWVQKFDI
;
A
#
# COMPACT_ATOMS: atom_id res chain seq x y z
N TYR A 1 -11.38 16.06 -0.86
CA TYR A 1 -12.26 14.97 -1.30
C TYR A 1 -11.56 13.64 -1.11
N GLN A 2 -12.22 12.63 -0.53
CA GLN A 2 -11.63 11.30 -0.32
C GLN A 2 -12.23 10.27 -1.28
N ILE A 3 -11.36 9.42 -1.83
CA ILE A 3 -11.75 8.22 -2.59
C ILE A 3 -11.03 7.00 -2.00
N TYR A 4 -11.77 5.90 -1.78
CA TYR A 4 -11.21 4.57 -1.60
C TYR A 4 -11.16 3.86 -2.96
N PRO A 5 -9.98 3.83 -3.64
CA PRO A 5 -9.92 3.49 -5.07
C PRO A 5 -10.36 2.06 -5.39
N LEU A 6 -9.96 1.06 -4.60
CA LEU A 6 -10.33 -0.34 -4.83
C LEU A 6 -11.85 -0.50 -4.87
N GLY A 7 -12.56 0.04 -3.88
CA GLY A 7 -14.03 -0.01 -3.84
C GLY A 7 -14.67 0.86 -4.92
N PHE A 8 -14.23 2.12 -5.05
CA PHE A 8 -14.79 3.08 -6.00
C PHE A 8 -14.65 2.61 -7.46
N CYS A 9 -13.52 2.02 -7.81
CA CYS A 9 -13.24 1.54 -9.17
C CYS A 9 -13.80 0.13 -9.44
N GLY A 10 -14.39 -0.53 -8.44
CA GLY A 10 -14.96 -1.87 -8.60
C GLY A 10 -13.91 -2.96 -8.76
N ALA A 11 -12.79 -2.83 -8.05
CA ALA A 11 -11.76 -3.87 -8.01
C ALA A 11 -12.26 -5.10 -7.23
N PRO A 12 -11.82 -6.33 -7.58
CA PRO A 12 -12.10 -7.51 -6.77
C PRO A 12 -11.47 -7.37 -5.39
N PHE A 13 -12.08 -7.97 -4.36
CA PHE A 13 -11.56 -7.91 -2.99
C PHE A 13 -10.19 -8.57 -2.87
N GLU A 14 -10.07 -9.80 -3.35
CA GLU A 14 -8.79 -10.52 -3.41
C GLU A 14 -7.93 -10.00 -4.58
N ASN A 15 -6.64 -9.87 -4.35
CA ASN A 15 -5.70 -9.53 -5.41
C ASN A 15 -5.48 -10.76 -6.29
N ASP A 16 -6.12 -10.77 -7.45
CA ASP A 16 -6.06 -11.84 -8.44
C ASP A 16 -4.84 -11.76 -9.36
N GLY A 17 -4.00 -10.74 -9.21
CA GLY A 17 -2.80 -10.51 -10.01
C GLY A 17 -3.07 -10.03 -11.44
N ASN A 18 -4.33 -9.79 -11.82
CA ASN A 18 -4.70 -9.37 -13.17
C ASN A 18 -4.62 -7.83 -13.31
N PRO A 19 -3.74 -7.31 -14.18
CA PRO A 19 -3.63 -5.88 -14.40
C PRO A 19 -4.83 -5.34 -15.18
N VAL A 20 -5.59 -4.45 -14.57
CA VAL A 20 -6.72 -3.77 -15.21
C VAL A 20 -6.73 -2.31 -14.79
N SER A 21 -6.64 -1.39 -15.74
CA SER A 21 -6.56 0.07 -15.50
C SER A 21 -7.89 0.66 -15.01
N ARG A 22 -8.43 0.12 -13.90
CA ARG A 22 -9.70 0.56 -13.30
C ARG A 22 -9.61 1.98 -12.73
N ILE A 23 -8.40 2.43 -12.37
CA ILE A 23 -8.16 3.78 -11.84
C ILE A 23 -8.61 4.88 -12.81
N ASN A 24 -8.68 4.57 -14.10
CA ASN A 24 -9.14 5.50 -15.14
C ASN A 24 -10.59 5.99 -14.94
N LYS A 25 -11.41 5.25 -14.19
CA LYS A 25 -12.76 5.69 -13.81
C LYS A 25 -12.75 7.06 -13.10
N ILE A 26 -11.67 7.39 -12.40
CA ILE A 26 -11.57 8.64 -11.64
C ILE A 26 -11.53 9.88 -12.55
N TYR A 27 -11.07 9.76 -13.81
CA TYR A 27 -11.09 10.89 -14.75
C TYR A 27 -12.49 11.48 -14.93
N GLU A 28 -13.52 10.64 -14.96
CA GLU A 28 -14.92 11.08 -15.10
C GLU A 28 -15.40 11.84 -13.85
N TRP A 29 -14.69 11.69 -12.71
CA TRP A 29 -15.05 12.32 -11.44
C TRP A 29 -14.40 13.69 -11.23
N ILE A 30 -13.36 14.03 -12.00
CA ILE A 30 -12.63 15.31 -11.89
C ILE A 30 -13.57 16.54 -11.99
N PRO A 31 -14.52 16.62 -12.95
CA PRO A 31 -15.45 17.75 -13.01
C PRO A 31 -16.34 17.89 -11.77
N HIS A 32 -16.75 16.77 -11.16
CA HIS A 32 -17.53 16.76 -9.93
C HIS A 32 -16.72 17.32 -8.75
N ILE A 33 -15.48 16.87 -8.57
CA ILE A 33 -14.59 17.33 -7.50
C ILE A 33 -14.34 18.85 -7.62
N LYS A 34 -14.11 19.33 -8.83
CA LYS A 34 -13.98 20.77 -9.11
C LYS A 34 -15.25 21.55 -8.77
N LYS A 35 -16.42 21.03 -9.15
CA LYS A 35 -17.70 21.69 -8.88
C LYS A 35 -17.97 21.80 -7.36
N LEU A 36 -17.47 20.87 -6.57
CA LEU A 36 -17.54 20.93 -5.11
C LEU A 36 -16.57 21.95 -4.50
N GLY A 37 -15.61 22.49 -5.27
CA GLY A 37 -14.60 23.41 -4.78
C GLY A 37 -13.52 22.74 -3.94
N ALA A 38 -13.29 21.44 -4.10
CA ALA A 38 -12.22 20.74 -3.40
C ALA A 38 -10.86 20.99 -4.09
N ASP A 39 -9.86 21.40 -3.32
CA ASP A 39 -8.50 21.73 -3.78
C ASP A 39 -7.55 20.50 -3.74
N ALA A 40 -7.98 19.42 -3.11
CA ALA A 40 -7.19 18.21 -2.98
C ALA A 40 -8.06 16.95 -3.00
N ILE A 41 -7.49 15.87 -3.50
CA ILE A 41 -8.01 14.52 -3.38
C ILE A 41 -7.11 13.71 -2.44
N TYR A 42 -7.73 13.04 -1.47
CA TYR A 42 -7.06 12.05 -0.63
C TYR A 42 -7.43 10.65 -1.12
N PHE A 43 -6.43 9.91 -1.54
CA PHE A 43 -6.60 8.50 -1.89
C PHE A 43 -6.32 7.62 -0.66
N SER A 44 -7.31 6.84 -0.21
CA SER A 44 -7.04 5.65 0.59
C SER A 44 -6.09 4.73 -0.18
N PRO A 45 -5.44 3.73 0.45
CA PRO A 45 -4.30 3.04 -0.13
C PRO A 45 -4.48 2.63 -1.60
N VAL A 46 -3.46 2.96 -2.42
CA VAL A 46 -3.42 2.68 -3.87
C VAL A 46 -2.35 1.65 -4.24
N PHE A 47 -1.48 1.28 -3.29
CA PHE A 47 -0.34 0.41 -3.55
C PHE A 47 -0.71 -1.07 -3.51
N GLU A 48 0.12 -1.88 -4.15
CA GLU A 48 -0.06 -3.34 -4.24
C GLU A 48 -0.33 -3.92 -2.86
N SER A 49 -1.44 -4.63 -2.71
CA SER A 49 -1.92 -5.16 -1.43
C SER A 49 -2.50 -6.56 -1.56
N ASP A 50 -2.68 -7.24 -0.43
CA ASP A 50 -3.29 -8.58 -0.42
C ASP A 50 -4.79 -8.48 -0.73
N THR A 51 -5.53 -7.56 -0.07
CA THR A 51 -6.98 -7.42 -0.21
C THR A 51 -7.44 -5.95 -0.22
N HIS A 52 -7.62 -5.35 0.95
CA HIS A 52 -8.31 -4.05 1.14
C HIS A 52 -7.43 -2.80 0.98
N GLY A 53 -6.17 -2.95 0.60
CA GLY A 53 -5.24 -1.84 0.43
C GLY A 53 -4.34 -1.56 1.65
N TYR A 54 -4.82 -1.81 2.87
CA TYR A 54 -4.04 -1.58 4.10
C TYR A 54 -3.06 -2.71 4.42
N ASN A 55 -3.13 -3.86 3.76
CA ASN A 55 -2.18 -4.96 3.83
C ASN A 55 -1.20 -4.92 2.66
N THR A 56 -0.36 -3.90 2.66
CA THR A 56 0.58 -3.55 1.58
C THR A 56 1.59 -4.67 1.32
N ARG A 57 1.76 -5.02 0.04
CA ARG A 57 2.83 -5.91 -0.47
C ARG A 57 4.03 -5.16 -1.00
N ASP A 58 3.79 -4.03 -1.68
CA ASP A 58 4.84 -3.24 -2.32
C ASP A 58 4.45 -1.77 -2.35
N TYR A 59 5.23 -0.93 -1.68
CA TYR A 59 5.02 0.52 -1.62
C TYR A 59 5.36 1.28 -2.92
N LYS A 60 6.10 0.66 -3.85
CA LYS A 60 6.56 1.30 -5.10
C LYS A 60 5.76 0.86 -6.32
N LYS A 61 4.72 0.05 -6.12
CA LYS A 61 3.88 -0.49 -7.18
C LYS A 61 2.42 -0.15 -6.90
N ILE A 62 1.74 0.42 -7.89
CA ILE A 62 0.28 0.58 -7.83
C ILE A 62 -0.36 -0.80 -7.90
N ASP A 63 -1.43 -1.00 -7.13
CA ASP A 63 -2.17 -2.26 -7.09
C ASP A 63 -2.64 -2.64 -8.49
N VAL A 64 -2.29 -3.85 -8.93
CA VAL A 64 -2.58 -4.31 -10.30
C VAL A 64 -4.06 -4.29 -10.63
N ARG A 65 -4.92 -4.43 -9.61
CA ARG A 65 -6.38 -4.32 -9.76
C ARG A 65 -6.84 -2.91 -10.11
N LEU A 66 -6.00 -1.89 -9.87
CA LEU A 66 -6.24 -0.49 -10.23
C LEU A 66 -5.57 -0.10 -11.53
N GLY A 67 -4.42 -0.71 -11.86
CA GLY A 67 -3.67 -0.41 -13.06
C GLY A 67 -2.16 -0.46 -12.85
N THR A 68 -1.45 0.41 -13.57
CA THR A 68 0.01 0.53 -13.53
C THR A 68 0.45 1.83 -12.85
N ASN A 69 1.74 1.92 -12.52
CA ASN A 69 2.35 3.18 -12.06
C ASN A 69 2.16 4.30 -13.07
N GLU A 70 2.20 3.98 -14.37
CA GLU A 70 2.00 4.93 -15.47
C GLU A 70 0.55 5.43 -15.54
N ASP A 71 -0.43 4.55 -15.32
CA ASP A 71 -1.84 4.94 -15.27
C ASP A 71 -2.08 5.92 -14.12
N PHE A 72 -1.54 5.63 -12.94
CA PHE A 72 -1.69 6.49 -11.77
C PHE A 72 -0.94 7.82 -11.94
N ALA A 73 0.28 7.82 -12.49
CA ALA A 73 1.04 9.03 -12.76
C ALA A 73 0.29 9.96 -13.74
N LYS A 74 -0.33 9.40 -14.80
CA LYS A 74 -1.17 10.16 -15.72
C LYS A 74 -2.40 10.76 -15.03
N LEU A 75 -3.03 10.01 -14.14
CA LEU A 75 -4.17 10.51 -13.35
C LEU A 75 -3.74 11.67 -12.43
N CYS A 76 -2.61 11.54 -11.72
CA CYS A 76 -2.08 12.60 -10.87
C CYS A 76 -1.78 13.87 -11.67
N HIS A 77 -1.19 13.72 -12.86
CA HIS A 77 -0.95 14.84 -13.77
C HIS A 77 -2.25 15.54 -14.18
N ALA A 78 -3.27 14.78 -14.59
CA ALA A 78 -4.57 15.33 -14.95
C ALA A 78 -5.27 16.04 -13.78
N LEU A 79 -5.17 15.50 -12.55
CA LEU A 79 -5.66 16.16 -11.34
C LEU A 79 -4.96 17.51 -11.12
N LYS A 80 -3.62 17.52 -11.22
CA LYS A 80 -2.81 18.74 -11.09
C LYS A 80 -3.16 19.78 -12.13
N GLU A 81 -3.31 19.43 -13.40
CA GLU A 81 -3.76 20.33 -14.47
C GLU A 81 -5.14 20.93 -14.19
N ASN A 82 -5.96 20.24 -13.42
CA ASN A 82 -7.28 20.70 -12.97
C ASN A 82 -7.22 21.46 -11.62
N GLY A 83 -6.03 21.74 -11.08
CA GLY A 83 -5.84 22.48 -9.83
C GLY A 83 -6.12 21.63 -8.57
N ILE A 84 -6.15 20.29 -8.70
CA ILE A 84 -6.42 19.36 -7.59
C ILE A 84 -5.12 18.72 -7.14
N LYS A 85 -4.72 18.94 -5.89
CA LYS A 85 -3.56 18.30 -5.27
C LYS A 85 -3.87 16.86 -4.93
N VAL A 86 -2.84 15.99 -4.91
CA VAL A 86 -2.96 14.58 -4.54
C VAL A 86 -2.31 14.33 -3.19
N VAL A 87 -3.07 13.69 -2.30
CA VAL A 87 -2.61 13.20 -1.00
C VAL A 87 -2.77 11.68 -0.98
N LEU A 88 -1.71 10.96 -0.60
CA LEU A 88 -1.72 9.50 -0.52
C LEU A 88 -1.75 9.02 0.93
N ASP A 89 -2.45 7.91 1.15
CA ASP A 89 -2.42 7.20 2.42
C ASP A 89 -1.08 6.49 2.61
N GLY A 90 -0.37 6.85 3.67
CA GLY A 90 0.91 6.24 4.06
C GLY A 90 0.72 5.18 5.13
N VAL A 91 0.50 3.93 4.74
CA VAL A 91 0.35 2.79 5.66
C VAL A 91 1.73 2.33 6.12
N PHE A 92 2.33 2.98 7.13
CA PHE A 92 3.70 2.74 7.56
C PHE A 92 3.82 1.99 8.89
N ASN A 93 2.73 1.74 9.60
CA ASN A 93 2.73 0.98 10.85
C ASN A 93 2.88 -0.52 10.62
N HIS A 94 2.31 -1.04 9.55
CA HIS A 94 2.25 -2.47 9.24
C HIS A 94 2.23 -2.71 7.73
N VAL A 95 2.43 -3.96 7.35
CA VAL A 95 2.39 -4.47 5.97
C VAL A 95 1.51 -5.70 5.88
N GLY A 96 1.16 -6.12 4.66
CA GLY A 96 0.51 -7.40 4.42
C GLY A 96 1.47 -8.58 4.58
N ARG A 97 0.91 -9.76 4.73
CA ARG A 97 1.69 -11.01 4.78
C ARG A 97 2.44 -11.28 3.47
N GLY A 98 1.95 -10.76 2.35
CA GLY A 98 2.61 -10.83 1.03
C GLY A 98 3.81 -9.89 0.86
N PHE A 99 4.14 -9.05 1.85
CA PHE A 99 5.28 -8.16 1.80
C PHE A 99 6.61 -8.93 1.72
N PHE A 100 7.51 -8.53 0.81
CA PHE A 100 8.70 -9.31 0.47
C PHE A 100 9.57 -9.70 1.66
N ALA A 101 9.79 -8.77 2.60
CA ALA A 101 10.62 -9.02 3.77
C ALA A 101 9.97 -10.02 4.74
N PHE A 102 8.64 -9.97 4.88
CA PHE A 102 7.91 -10.94 5.71
C PHE A 102 7.86 -12.32 5.05
N GLN A 103 7.72 -12.40 3.74
CA GLN A 103 7.80 -13.66 3.00
C GLN A 103 9.19 -14.32 3.13
N ASP A 104 10.26 -13.52 3.15
CA ASP A 104 11.62 -14.01 3.42
C ASP A 104 11.73 -14.59 4.84
N VAL A 105 11.16 -13.90 5.85
CA VAL A 105 11.14 -14.40 7.23
C VAL A 105 10.37 -15.71 7.34
N LEU A 106 9.20 -15.84 6.69
CA LEU A 106 8.44 -17.08 6.69
C LEU A 106 9.23 -18.26 6.11
N LYS A 107 10.06 -17.99 5.10
CA LYS A 107 10.89 -19.00 4.42
C LYS A 107 12.18 -19.32 5.18
N ASN A 108 12.93 -18.30 5.61
CA ASN A 108 14.29 -18.41 6.10
C ASN A 108 14.43 -18.34 7.64
N ARG A 109 13.32 -18.02 8.33
CA ARG A 109 13.22 -17.99 9.79
C ARG A 109 14.29 -17.09 10.43
N GLU A 110 14.99 -17.58 11.46
CA GLU A 110 16.05 -16.86 12.18
C GLU A 110 17.23 -16.43 11.28
N SER A 111 17.42 -17.09 10.14
CA SER A 111 18.48 -16.75 9.18
C SER A 111 18.08 -15.64 8.19
N SER A 112 16.82 -15.19 8.23
CA SER A 112 16.37 -14.07 7.39
C SER A 112 17.08 -12.77 7.77
N PRO A 113 17.61 -12.00 6.79
CA PRO A 113 18.16 -10.67 7.05
C PRO A 113 17.07 -9.66 7.46
N TYR A 114 15.79 -10.00 7.28
CA TYR A 114 14.65 -9.13 7.59
C TYR A 114 13.95 -9.47 8.90
N ARG A 115 14.46 -10.44 9.70
CA ARG A 115 13.80 -10.86 10.94
C ARG A 115 13.55 -9.71 11.91
N ASP A 116 14.50 -8.76 11.99
CA ASP A 116 14.45 -7.61 12.89
C ASP A 116 13.64 -6.43 12.32
N TRP A 117 13.07 -6.59 11.12
CA TRP A 117 12.11 -5.63 10.57
C TRP A 117 10.73 -5.73 11.22
N PHE A 118 10.48 -6.79 11.96
CA PHE A 118 9.23 -7.12 12.62
C PHE A 118 9.49 -7.49 14.09
N HIS A 119 8.42 -7.59 14.87
CA HIS A 119 8.48 -8.11 16.24
C HIS A 119 8.06 -9.58 16.22
N ILE A 120 9.02 -10.51 16.24
CA ILE A 120 8.80 -11.95 16.01
C ILE A 120 9.29 -12.77 17.20
N ASP A 121 8.53 -13.80 17.55
CA ASP A 121 8.92 -14.90 18.43
C ASP A 121 8.84 -16.23 17.65
N PHE A 122 10.01 -16.81 17.36
CA PHE A 122 10.11 -18.07 16.63
C PHE A 122 9.74 -19.30 17.49
N GLY A 123 9.56 -19.13 18.80
CA GLY A 123 9.02 -20.17 19.70
C GLY A 123 7.51 -20.15 19.81
N GLY A 124 6.84 -19.13 19.24
CA GLY A 124 5.40 -18.95 19.27
C GLY A 124 4.68 -19.47 18.04
N ASN A 125 3.40 -19.08 17.91
CA ASN A 125 2.59 -19.38 16.73
C ASN A 125 1.56 -18.26 16.50
N SER A 126 1.10 -18.12 15.26
CA SER A 126 0.00 -17.25 14.87
C SER A 126 -1.26 -18.07 14.54
N ASN A 127 -2.36 -17.38 14.24
CA ASN A 127 -3.59 -18.03 13.76
C ASN A 127 -3.44 -18.65 12.35
N TYR A 128 -2.35 -18.33 11.64
CA TYR A 128 -2.00 -18.96 10.35
C TYR A 128 -1.24 -20.29 10.53
N ASN A 129 -0.91 -20.67 11.75
CA ASN A 129 -0.17 -21.89 12.07
C ASN A 129 1.20 -21.97 11.37
N ASP A 130 1.90 -20.84 11.28
CA ASP A 130 3.21 -20.72 10.60
C ASP A 130 4.38 -21.23 11.45
N GLY A 131 4.15 -21.57 12.73
CA GLY A 131 5.22 -21.93 13.66
C GLY A 131 6.10 -20.74 14.07
N LEU A 132 5.56 -19.54 14.07
CA LEU A 132 6.13 -18.32 14.64
C LEU A 132 4.99 -17.39 15.06
N TRP A 133 5.22 -16.63 16.13
CA TRP A 133 4.36 -15.50 16.52
C TRP A 133 4.98 -14.19 16.03
N TYR A 134 4.15 -13.23 15.67
CA TYR A 134 4.55 -11.87 15.36
C TYR A 134 3.49 -10.88 15.81
N GLU A 135 3.91 -9.65 16.08
CA GLU A 135 2.98 -8.59 16.43
C GLU A 135 2.19 -8.15 15.19
N GLY A 136 0.86 -8.24 15.27
CA GLY A 136 -0.06 -7.68 14.28
C GLY A 136 -0.68 -6.37 14.78
N TRP A 137 -1.24 -5.58 13.87
CA TRP A 137 -1.97 -4.37 14.22
C TRP A 137 -3.25 -4.75 14.97
N GLU A 138 -3.35 -4.34 16.24
CA GLU A 138 -4.49 -4.64 17.12
C GLU A 138 -4.91 -6.12 17.15
N GLY A 139 -3.94 -7.02 17.05
CA GLY A 139 -4.16 -8.46 17.05
C GLY A 139 -4.55 -9.06 15.70
N ASN A 140 -4.59 -8.27 14.64
CA ASN A 140 -4.82 -8.76 13.27
C ASN A 140 -3.53 -9.27 12.65
N TYR A 141 -3.42 -10.57 12.43
CA TYR A 141 -2.21 -11.20 11.90
C TYR A 141 -2.03 -11.06 10.38
N ASP A 142 -3.03 -10.61 9.65
CA ASP A 142 -2.92 -10.19 8.24
C ASP A 142 -2.24 -8.82 8.07
N LEU A 143 -2.08 -8.07 9.19
CA LEU A 143 -1.45 -6.75 9.26
C LEU A 143 -0.19 -6.83 10.13
N VAL A 144 0.92 -7.24 9.50
CA VAL A 144 2.20 -7.51 10.19
C VAL A 144 2.86 -6.21 10.58
N LYS A 145 3.03 -5.97 11.88
CA LYS A 145 3.58 -4.71 12.40
C LYS A 145 5.06 -4.57 12.09
N LEU A 146 5.45 -3.41 11.57
CA LEU A 146 6.84 -3.05 11.29
C LEU A 146 7.55 -2.58 12.57
N ASN A 147 8.81 -2.96 12.70
CA ASN A 147 9.70 -2.41 13.72
C ASN A 147 10.28 -1.06 13.27
N LEU A 148 9.56 0.03 13.58
CA LEU A 148 9.97 1.40 13.21
C LEU A 148 11.19 1.92 13.99
N ARG A 149 11.81 1.12 14.86
CA ARG A 149 13.12 1.40 15.47
C ARG A 149 14.28 0.84 14.64
N ASN A 150 13.99 0.02 13.65
CA ASN A 150 14.99 -0.54 12.74
C ASN A 150 15.29 0.48 11.62
N GLU A 151 16.55 0.91 11.51
CA GLU A 151 16.98 1.93 10.53
C GLU A 151 16.75 1.49 9.08
N ALA A 152 16.88 0.19 8.77
CA ALA A 152 16.63 -0.31 7.42
C ALA A 152 15.13 -0.23 7.04
N VAL A 153 14.23 -0.43 8.02
CA VAL A 153 12.78 -0.23 7.81
C VAL A 153 12.49 1.24 7.52
N ILE A 154 13.06 2.15 8.32
CA ILE A 154 12.89 3.60 8.11
C ILE A 154 13.43 4.02 6.75
N SER A 155 14.62 3.54 6.37
CA SER A 155 15.22 3.83 5.06
C SER A 155 14.33 3.35 3.91
N HIS A 156 13.78 2.13 4.02
CA HIS A 156 12.86 1.60 3.02
C HIS A 156 11.59 2.45 2.87
N ILE A 157 11.02 2.93 3.99
CA ILE A 157 9.85 3.83 3.98
C ILE A 157 10.20 5.16 3.30
N PHE A 158 11.33 5.79 3.64
CA PHE A 158 11.76 7.04 3.03
C PHE A 158 12.05 6.89 1.53
N GLU A 159 12.62 5.77 1.10
CA GLU A 159 12.78 5.47 -0.32
C GLU A 159 11.42 5.35 -1.04
N ALA A 160 10.43 4.73 -0.40
CA ALA A 160 9.08 4.65 -0.96
C ALA A 160 8.44 6.05 -1.10
N ILE A 161 8.51 6.89 -0.04
CA ILE A 161 7.98 8.25 -0.07
C ILE A 161 8.69 9.08 -1.16
N SER A 162 10.02 8.97 -1.26
CA SER A 162 10.80 9.67 -2.29
C SER A 162 10.38 9.23 -3.70
N PHE A 163 10.15 7.93 -3.89
CA PHE A 163 9.61 7.40 -5.14
C PHE A 163 8.23 7.98 -5.47
N TRP A 164 7.31 8.08 -4.48
CA TRP A 164 5.97 8.65 -4.71
C TRP A 164 6.03 10.10 -5.16
N VAL A 165 6.85 10.91 -4.48
CA VAL A 165 7.03 12.33 -4.85
C VAL A 165 7.58 12.47 -6.28
N GLN A 166 8.60 11.68 -6.60
CA GLN A 166 9.25 11.76 -7.92
C GLN A 166 8.40 11.19 -9.05
N LYS A 167 7.69 10.09 -8.80
CA LYS A 167 6.93 9.38 -9.84
C LYS A 167 5.53 9.94 -10.06
N PHE A 168 4.87 10.39 -8.99
CA PHE A 168 3.46 10.79 -9.02
C PHE A 168 3.23 12.27 -8.77
N ASP A 169 4.27 13.02 -8.41
CA ASP A 169 4.19 14.48 -8.17
C ASP A 169 3.09 14.83 -7.14
N ILE A 170 3.08 14.08 -6.02
CA ILE A 170 2.11 14.25 -4.93
C ILE A 170 2.48 15.43 -4.03
#